data_979c85f0cdcd290c639ce99fbce22b28
#
_entry.id   979c85f0cdcd290c639ce99fbce22b28
#
_cell.length_a   1.000
_cell.length_b   1.000
_cell.length_c   1.000
_cell.angle_alpha   90.00
_cell.angle_beta   90.00
_cell.angle_gamma   90.00
#
_symmetry.space_group_name_H-M   'P 1'
#
loop_
_entity.id
_entity.type
_entity.pdbx_description
1 polymer ?
#
loop_
_entity_poly.entity_id
_entity_poly.type
_entity_poly.pdbx_seq_one_letter_code
_entity_poly.pdbx_strand_id
1 'polypeptide(L)'
;MLFSLGKIMPPARAGLVALLTLLAPFAIIPPAAAAKVAMALVLAVDVSESVDAGEYELQHEGIARAFENADVIDAIQSVGGIDVLMLEWSDRDKQAIVADWTKVGDGATGKAFAAKIRAGKRSSNGLTAIGDALLAAGAALENAPDEAARRVIDISGDGMANIGPRPDDIRDALNAKGVTINGLAILASEPWLDTYYNNEVIGGDGAFLLQVKDFDSFATAIKQKLLAEISARSFLLGRFAAGQMQ
;
A
#
# COMPACT_ATOMS: atom_id res chain seq x y z
N MET A 1 101.53 -13.74 -32.12
CA MET A 1 101.74 -12.75 -31.04
C MET A 1 100.77 -11.62 -31.26
N LEU A 2 99.60 -11.64 -30.63
CA LEU A 2 98.76 -10.45 -30.51
C LEU A 2 97.74 -10.72 -29.35
N PHE A 3 97.86 -9.96 -28.31
CA PHE A 3 97.02 -9.99 -27.13
C PHE A 3 95.64 -9.30 -27.44
N SER A 4 94.57 -10.00 -27.14
CA SER A 4 93.23 -9.41 -27.19
C SER A 4 92.79 -9.01 -25.79
N LEU A 5 92.53 -7.69 -25.63
CA LEU A 5 91.99 -7.10 -24.40
C LEU A 5 90.50 -7.36 -24.29
N GLY A 6 90.11 -8.09 -23.25
CA GLY A 6 88.69 -8.27 -22.91
C GLY A 6 88.05 -7.02 -22.28
N LYS A 7 86.92 -6.59 -22.83
CA LYS A 7 86.08 -5.53 -22.27
C LYS A 7 85.26 -6.08 -21.11
N ILE A 8 85.46 -5.49 -19.93
CA ILE A 8 84.63 -5.75 -18.74
C ILE A 8 83.37 -4.86 -18.83
N MET A 9 82.19 -5.47 -18.84
CA MET A 9 80.90 -4.78 -18.69
C MET A 9 80.56 -4.58 -17.24
N PRO A 10 80.01 -3.41 -16.83
CA PRO A 10 79.54 -3.21 -15.48
C PRO A 10 78.16 -3.83 -15.24
N PRO A 11 77.83 -4.22 -13.95
CA PRO A 11 76.57 -4.91 -13.64
C PRO A 11 75.37 -3.96 -13.71
N ALA A 12 74.30 -4.46 -14.34
CA ALA A 12 73.00 -3.79 -14.40
C ALA A 12 72.39 -3.65 -13.01
N ARG A 13 72.07 -2.46 -12.59
CA ARG A 13 71.28 -2.16 -11.39
C ARG A 13 69.81 -2.43 -11.70
N ALA A 14 69.26 -3.48 -11.10
CA ALA A 14 67.85 -3.78 -11.10
C ALA A 14 67.14 -2.77 -10.16
N GLY A 15 66.43 -1.82 -10.72
CA GLY A 15 65.54 -0.91 -9.97
C GLY A 15 64.27 -1.65 -9.56
N LEU A 16 64.08 -1.83 -8.25
CA LEU A 16 62.87 -2.38 -7.66
C LEU A 16 61.80 -1.28 -7.71
N VAL A 17 60.81 -1.37 -8.63
CA VAL A 17 59.65 -0.49 -8.64
C VAL A 17 58.62 -1.07 -7.66
N ALA A 18 58.53 -0.43 -6.49
CA ALA A 18 57.51 -0.76 -5.50
C ALA A 18 56.14 -0.18 -6.00
N LEU A 19 55.22 -1.06 -6.45
CA LEU A 19 53.88 -0.75 -6.78
C LEU A 19 53.08 -0.54 -5.48
N LEU A 20 52.87 0.72 -5.05
CA LEU A 20 51.99 1.06 -3.93
C LEU A 20 50.53 0.94 -4.43
N THR A 21 49.85 -0.17 -4.13
CA THR A 21 48.42 -0.30 -4.29
C THR A 21 47.70 0.48 -3.20
N LEU A 22 47.13 1.64 -3.57
CA LEU A 22 46.20 2.39 -2.72
C LEU A 22 44.90 1.58 -2.58
N LEU A 23 44.75 0.85 -1.48
CA LEU A 23 43.44 0.33 -1.07
C LEU A 23 42.59 1.52 -0.58
N ALA A 24 41.70 2.02 -1.43
CA ALA A 24 40.65 2.94 -1.00
C ALA A 24 39.70 2.20 -0.03
N PRO A 25 39.40 2.74 1.15
CA PRO A 25 38.43 2.12 2.04
C PRO A 25 37.06 2.14 1.36
N PHE A 26 36.48 0.95 1.12
CA PHE A 26 35.07 0.83 0.76
C PHE A 26 34.26 1.36 1.96
N ALA A 27 33.71 2.57 1.82
CA ALA A 27 32.74 3.06 2.77
C ALA A 27 31.49 2.18 2.66
N ILE A 28 31.23 1.35 3.67
CA ILE A 28 29.96 0.64 3.83
C ILE A 28 28.93 1.75 4.14
N ILE A 29 28.17 2.17 3.13
CA ILE A 29 27.00 3.03 3.29
C ILE A 29 25.96 2.17 4.01
N PRO A 30 25.57 2.46 5.26
CA PRO A 30 24.50 1.72 5.90
C PRO A 30 23.24 1.85 5.04
N PRO A 31 22.41 0.80 4.91
CA PRO A 31 21.12 0.92 4.23
C PRO A 31 20.36 2.09 4.90
N ALA A 32 19.83 2.99 4.10
CA ALA A 32 18.97 4.05 4.61
C ALA A 32 17.84 3.36 5.40
N ALA A 33 17.70 3.71 6.69
CA ALA A 33 16.58 3.21 7.47
C ALA A 33 15.31 3.59 6.73
N ALA A 34 14.45 2.59 6.44
CA ALA A 34 13.16 2.83 5.80
C ALA A 34 12.40 3.90 6.61
N ALA A 35 11.88 4.92 5.94
CA ALA A 35 11.16 5.98 6.63
C ALA A 35 9.88 5.37 7.22
N LYS A 36 9.62 5.64 8.51
CA LYS A 36 8.42 5.13 9.17
C LYS A 36 7.22 5.98 8.81
N VAL A 37 6.13 5.32 8.37
CA VAL A 37 4.83 5.96 8.16
C VAL A 37 3.81 5.44 9.19
N ALA A 38 2.74 6.21 9.41
CA ALA A 38 1.70 5.79 10.35
C ALA A 38 0.94 4.56 9.84
N MET A 39 0.76 4.46 8.53
CA MET A 39 -0.05 3.41 7.91
C MET A 39 0.40 3.17 6.46
N ALA A 40 0.48 1.90 6.07
CA ALA A 40 0.42 1.47 4.68
C ALA A 40 -1.02 1.03 4.39
N LEU A 41 -1.67 1.68 3.44
CA LEU A 41 -3.08 1.48 3.08
C LEU A 41 -3.19 0.99 1.64
N VAL A 42 -3.86 -0.14 1.44
CA VAL A 42 -4.27 -0.60 0.11
C VAL A 42 -5.78 -0.44 -0.02
N LEU A 43 -6.20 0.39 -0.97
CA LEU A 43 -7.59 0.52 -1.40
C LEU A 43 -7.85 -0.54 -2.47
N ALA A 44 -8.68 -1.53 -2.17
CA ALA A 44 -9.06 -2.61 -3.10
C ALA A 44 -10.51 -2.38 -3.56
N VAL A 45 -10.67 -1.91 -4.80
CA VAL A 45 -11.93 -1.41 -5.34
C VAL A 45 -12.52 -2.40 -6.32
N ASP A 46 -13.77 -2.79 -6.10
CA ASP A 46 -14.54 -3.68 -6.97
C ASP A 46 -14.86 -3.02 -8.31
N VAL A 47 -14.53 -3.74 -9.38
CA VAL A 47 -14.89 -3.39 -10.75
C VAL A 47 -15.52 -4.60 -11.48
N SER A 48 -16.14 -5.51 -10.73
CA SER A 48 -16.86 -6.68 -11.26
C SER A 48 -18.05 -6.27 -12.15
N GLU A 49 -18.69 -7.22 -12.78
CA GLU A 49 -19.74 -6.98 -13.79
C GLU A 49 -20.97 -6.25 -13.22
N SER A 50 -21.24 -6.39 -11.91
CA SER A 50 -22.33 -5.67 -11.22
C SER A 50 -22.12 -4.15 -11.18
N VAL A 51 -20.86 -3.68 -11.20
CA VAL A 51 -20.53 -2.27 -11.19
C VAL A 51 -20.63 -1.70 -12.60
N ASP A 52 -21.61 -0.83 -12.85
CA ASP A 52 -21.75 -0.18 -14.15
C ASP A 52 -20.71 0.94 -14.39
N ALA A 53 -20.74 1.58 -15.58
CA ALA A 53 -19.76 2.59 -15.94
C ALA A 53 -19.91 3.87 -15.09
N GLY A 54 -21.16 4.24 -14.74
CA GLY A 54 -21.43 5.42 -13.90
C GLY A 54 -21.00 5.16 -12.45
N GLU A 55 -21.27 3.98 -11.92
CA GLU A 55 -20.87 3.53 -10.59
C GLU A 55 -19.35 3.46 -10.45
N TYR A 56 -18.66 2.96 -11.48
CA TYR A 56 -17.21 3.00 -11.56
C TYR A 56 -16.67 4.44 -11.43
N GLU A 57 -17.24 5.39 -12.17
CA GLU A 57 -16.83 6.80 -12.10
C GLU A 57 -17.11 7.40 -10.72
N LEU A 58 -18.26 7.07 -10.10
CA LEU A 58 -18.59 7.53 -8.74
C LEU A 58 -17.60 7.04 -7.70
N GLN A 59 -17.15 5.78 -7.77
CA GLN A 59 -16.14 5.22 -6.88
C GLN A 59 -14.80 5.96 -7.05
N HIS A 60 -14.30 6.05 -8.28
CA HIS A 60 -12.98 6.64 -8.58
C HIS A 60 -12.94 8.12 -8.22
N GLU A 61 -13.94 8.88 -8.65
CA GLU A 61 -14.02 10.30 -8.31
C GLU A 61 -14.25 10.52 -6.82
N GLY A 62 -15.03 9.66 -6.15
CA GLY A 62 -15.23 9.70 -4.71
C GLY A 62 -13.93 9.54 -3.93
N ILE A 63 -13.12 8.54 -4.28
CA ILE A 63 -11.80 8.30 -3.67
C ILE A 63 -10.86 9.47 -3.98
N ALA A 64 -10.77 9.91 -5.23
CA ALA A 64 -9.91 11.02 -5.62
C ALA A 64 -10.23 12.29 -4.83
N ARG A 65 -11.50 12.66 -4.72
CA ARG A 65 -11.96 13.82 -3.92
C ARG A 65 -11.68 13.67 -2.43
N ALA A 66 -11.73 12.47 -1.89
CA ALA A 66 -11.40 12.23 -0.49
C ALA A 66 -9.92 12.58 -0.20
N PHE A 67 -8.99 12.26 -1.09
CA PHE A 67 -7.58 12.63 -0.97
C PHE A 67 -7.27 14.10 -1.32
N GLU A 68 -8.24 14.85 -1.85
CA GLU A 68 -8.16 16.31 -2.02
C GLU A 68 -8.86 17.06 -0.88
N ASN A 69 -9.60 16.36 -0.02
CA ASN A 69 -10.38 16.98 1.05
C ASN A 69 -9.48 17.45 2.20
N ALA A 70 -9.66 18.69 2.65
CA ALA A 70 -8.83 19.28 3.69
C ALA A 70 -8.85 18.48 5.01
N ASP A 71 -10.03 18.00 5.47
CA ASP A 71 -10.14 17.25 6.72
C ASP A 71 -9.34 15.93 6.66
N VAL A 72 -9.35 15.26 5.50
CA VAL A 72 -8.58 14.00 5.29
C VAL A 72 -7.09 14.30 5.26
N ILE A 73 -6.67 15.36 4.57
CA ILE A 73 -5.26 15.78 4.52
C ILE A 73 -4.76 16.19 5.90
N ASP A 74 -5.53 16.96 6.65
CA ASP A 74 -5.18 17.36 8.02
C ASP A 74 -5.05 16.15 8.95
N ALA A 75 -5.95 15.16 8.83
CA ALA A 75 -5.84 13.91 9.56
C ALA A 75 -4.56 13.13 9.19
N ILE A 76 -4.23 13.02 7.89
CA ILE A 76 -3.00 12.37 7.41
C ILE A 76 -1.75 13.08 7.95
N GLN A 77 -1.71 14.42 7.91
CA GLN A 77 -0.61 15.21 8.45
C GLN A 77 -0.43 15.00 9.96
N SER A 78 -1.56 14.93 10.70
CA SER A 78 -1.54 14.77 12.15
C SER A 78 -0.86 13.47 12.62
N VAL A 79 -0.86 12.44 11.78
CA VAL A 79 -0.21 11.15 12.05
C VAL A 79 1.18 11.00 11.42
N GLY A 80 1.66 12.02 10.71
CA GLY A 80 2.99 12.03 10.08
C GLY A 80 3.04 11.40 8.70
N GLY A 81 1.89 11.26 8.03
CA GLY A 81 1.80 10.73 6.66
C GLY A 81 1.46 9.24 6.58
N ILE A 82 1.00 8.83 5.42
CA ILE A 82 0.66 7.44 5.08
C ILE A 82 1.23 7.08 3.70
N ASP A 83 1.50 5.81 3.48
CA ASP A 83 1.67 5.26 2.14
C ASP A 83 0.35 4.68 1.67
N VAL A 84 -0.06 5.01 0.46
CA VAL A 84 -1.32 4.54 -0.10
C VAL A 84 -1.14 4.00 -1.51
N LEU A 85 -1.85 2.92 -1.82
CA LEU A 85 -1.96 2.29 -3.14
C LEU A 85 -3.43 2.01 -3.41
N MET A 86 -3.85 2.11 -4.68
CA MET A 86 -5.16 1.67 -5.11
C MET A 86 -5.02 0.58 -6.17
N LEU A 87 -5.70 -0.54 -5.96
CA LEU A 87 -5.90 -1.58 -6.95
C LEU A 87 -7.39 -1.78 -7.25
N GLU A 88 -7.68 -2.13 -8.48
CA GLU A 88 -8.98 -2.64 -8.91
C GLU A 88 -8.98 -4.16 -8.90
N TRP A 89 -10.13 -4.76 -8.65
CA TRP A 89 -10.29 -6.20 -8.69
C TRP A 89 -11.66 -6.62 -9.25
N SER A 90 -11.71 -7.80 -9.85
CA SER A 90 -12.96 -8.46 -10.29
C SER A 90 -12.80 -9.98 -10.24
N ASP A 91 -12.56 -10.63 -11.37
CA ASP A 91 -12.42 -12.06 -11.53
C ASP A 91 -11.05 -12.59 -11.03
N ARG A 92 -10.85 -13.88 -11.08
CA ARG A 92 -9.54 -14.51 -10.80
C ARG A 92 -8.47 -13.94 -11.73
N ASP A 93 -7.28 -13.70 -11.19
CA ASP A 93 -6.16 -13.12 -11.93
C ASP A 93 -6.47 -11.75 -12.59
N LYS A 94 -7.51 -11.06 -12.08
CA LYS A 94 -7.94 -9.73 -12.54
C LYS A 94 -7.82 -8.69 -11.43
N GLN A 95 -6.62 -8.52 -10.93
CA GLN A 95 -6.25 -7.47 -9.99
C GLN A 95 -5.18 -6.58 -10.65
N ALA A 96 -5.43 -5.29 -10.69
CA ALA A 96 -4.55 -4.33 -11.34
C ALA A 96 -4.29 -3.10 -10.46
N ILE A 97 -3.04 -2.71 -10.31
CA ILE A 97 -2.69 -1.46 -9.63
C ILE A 97 -3.06 -0.30 -10.54
N VAL A 98 -3.95 0.57 -10.07
CA VAL A 98 -4.41 1.79 -10.77
C VAL A 98 -3.61 3.01 -10.32
N ALA A 99 -3.37 3.13 -9.02
CA ALA A 99 -2.52 4.17 -8.46
C ALA A 99 -1.47 3.52 -7.56
N ASP A 100 -0.23 3.46 -8.06
CA ASP A 100 0.90 2.86 -7.36
C ASP A 100 1.27 3.65 -6.10
N TRP A 101 1.99 3.00 -5.20
CA TRP A 101 2.40 3.52 -3.92
C TRP A 101 2.76 5.00 -3.98
N THR A 102 2.11 5.75 -3.11
CA THR A 102 2.29 7.19 -3.00
C THR A 102 2.33 7.56 -1.54
N LYS A 103 3.40 8.21 -1.13
CA LYS A 103 3.47 8.80 0.21
C LYS A 103 2.64 10.08 0.22
N VAL A 104 1.54 10.05 0.98
CA VAL A 104 0.67 11.21 1.19
C VAL A 104 0.98 11.79 2.55
N GLY A 105 1.40 13.05 2.56
CA GLY A 105 1.73 13.80 3.77
C GLY A 105 1.22 15.23 3.76
N ASP A 106 0.67 15.70 2.63
CA ASP A 106 0.14 17.05 2.46
C ASP A 106 -0.86 17.14 1.30
N GLY A 107 -1.45 18.31 1.10
CA GLY A 107 -2.42 18.53 0.02
C GLY A 107 -1.83 18.39 -1.39
N ALA A 108 -0.53 18.61 -1.59
CA ALA A 108 0.10 18.46 -2.90
C ALA A 108 0.25 16.98 -3.26
N THR A 109 0.70 16.16 -2.31
CA THR A 109 0.84 14.71 -2.46
C THR A 109 -0.54 14.01 -2.54
N GLY A 110 -1.54 14.49 -1.80
CA GLY A 110 -2.93 14.04 -1.93
C GLY A 110 -3.50 14.28 -3.32
N LYS A 111 -3.32 15.49 -3.88
CA LYS A 111 -3.69 15.81 -5.26
C LYS A 111 -2.94 14.96 -6.29
N ALA A 112 -1.67 14.67 -6.06
CA ALA A 112 -0.90 13.80 -6.94
C ALA A 112 -1.45 12.37 -6.96
N PHE A 113 -1.86 11.83 -5.81
CA PHE A 113 -2.51 10.52 -5.73
C PHE A 113 -3.88 10.53 -6.42
N ALA A 114 -4.72 11.54 -6.15
CA ALA A 114 -6.01 11.74 -6.81
C ALA A 114 -5.88 11.81 -8.35
N ALA A 115 -4.84 12.48 -8.85
CA ALA A 115 -4.58 12.55 -10.29
C ALA A 115 -4.24 11.18 -10.90
N LYS A 116 -3.50 10.31 -10.17
CA LYS A 116 -3.23 8.93 -10.61
C LYS A 116 -4.54 8.14 -10.74
N ILE A 117 -5.44 8.25 -9.75
CA ILE A 117 -6.74 7.57 -9.77
C ILE A 117 -7.54 7.99 -11.00
N ARG A 118 -7.68 9.30 -11.25
CA ARG A 118 -8.41 9.83 -12.42
C ARG A 118 -7.80 9.47 -13.77
N ALA A 119 -6.48 9.26 -13.81
CA ALA A 119 -5.78 8.83 -15.03
C ALA A 119 -5.97 7.32 -15.30
N GLY A 120 -6.36 6.56 -14.30
CA GLY A 120 -6.64 5.14 -14.40
C GLY A 120 -7.80 4.87 -15.36
N LYS A 121 -7.75 3.70 -16.00
CA LYS A 121 -8.86 3.18 -16.81
C LYS A 121 -9.31 1.88 -16.17
N ARG A 122 -10.59 1.59 -16.21
CA ARG A 122 -11.13 0.32 -15.74
C ARG A 122 -10.32 -0.84 -16.28
N SER A 123 -9.73 -1.60 -15.38
CA SER A 123 -8.76 -2.65 -15.71
C SER A 123 -9.42 -3.93 -16.20
N SER A 124 -10.63 -4.19 -15.73
CA SER A 124 -11.36 -5.43 -16.02
C SER A 124 -12.86 -5.28 -15.71
N ASN A 125 -13.60 -6.34 -15.97
CA ASN A 125 -14.90 -6.67 -15.39
C ASN A 125 -14.99 -8.19 -15.31
N GLY A 126 -16.01 -8.75 -14.69
CA GLY A 126 -16.19 -10.19 -14.57
C GLY A 126 -16.78 -10.59 -13.23
N LEU A 127 -16.44 -11.76 -12.75
CA LEU A 127 -16.95 -12.32 -11.51
C LEU A 127 -16.37 -11.57 -10.27
N THR A 128 -16.80 -11.99 -9.07
CA THR A 128 -16.49 -11.31 -7.80
C THR A 128 -15.53 -12.17 -6.98
N ALA A 129 -14.21 -11.99 -7.18
CA ALA A 129 -13.15 -12.79 -6.56
C ALA A 129 -12.53 -12.07 -5.33
N ILE A 130 -13.31 -11.89 -4.25
CA ILE A 130 -12.86 -11.18 -3.03
C ILE A 130 -11.59 -11.80 -2.44
N GLY A 131 -11.50 -13.13 -2.39
CA GLY A 131 -10.32 -13.81 -1.86
C GLY A 131 -9.05 -13.53 -2.66
N ASP A 132 -9.13 -13.48 -4.00
CA ASP A 132 -7.99 -13.10 -4.87
C ASP A 132 -7.66 -11.61 -4.69
N ALA A 133 -8.65 -10.73 -4.49
CA ALA A 133 -8.44 -9.33 -4.16
C ALA A 133 -7.65 -9.15 -2.85
N LEU A 134 -8.03 -9.87 -1.80
CA LEU A 134 -7.31 -9.87 -0.50
C LEU A 134 -5.88 -10.40 -0.64
N LEU A 135 -5.66 -11.46 -1.44
CA LEU A 135 -4.31 -11.97 -1.72
C LEU A 135 -3.44 -10.93 -2.41
N ALA A 136 -3.97 -10.27 -3.44
CA ALA A 136 -3.24 -9.23 -4.17
C ALA A 136 -2.94 -8.00 -3.29
N ALA A 137 -3.92 -7.56 -2.49
CA ALA A 137 -3.73 -6.47 -1.55
C ALA A 137 -2.70 -6.81 -0.46
N GLY A 138 -2.73 -8.04 0.06
CA GLY A 138 -1.73 -8.54 1.00
C GLY A 138 -0.32 -8.56 0.41
N ALA A 139 -0.17 -9.02 -0.83
CA ALA A 139 1.10 -9.00 -1.55
C ALA A 139 1.60 -7.56 -1.80
N ALA A 140 0.70 -6.61 -2.10
CA ALA A 140 1.06 -5.21 -2.21
C ALA A 140 1.59 -4.65 -0.89
N LEU A 141 0.97 -4.97 0.26
CA LEU A 141 1.44 -4.55 1.58
C LEU A 141 2.82 -5.12 1.95
N GLU A 142 3.17 -6.32 1.49
CA GLU A 142 4.51 -6.89 1.68
C GLU A 142 5.60 -6.12 0.91
N ASN A 143 5.21 -5.39 -0.14
CA ASN A 143 6.07 -4.56 -0.98
C ASN A 143 5.88 -3.04 -0.74
N ALA A 144 5.30 -2.65 0.40
CA ALA A 144 5.16 -1.23 0.75
C ALA A 144 6.55 -0.56 0.87
N PRO A 145 6.71 0.69 0.39
CA PRO A 145 8.02 1.33 0.29
C PRO A 145 8.64 1.67 1.66
N ASP A 146 7.80 1.97 2.64
CA ASP A 146 8.22 2.38 3.99
C ASP A 146 7.77 1.35 5.04
N GLU A 147 8.48 1.31 6.18
CA GLU A 147 8.02 0.58 7.36
C GLU A 147 6.78 1.28 7.94
N ALA A 148 5.65 0.62 7.96
CA ALA A 148 4.39 1.16 8.47
C ALA A 148 4.08 0.65 9.87
N ALA A 149 3.56 1.54 10.74
CA ALA A 149 3.10 1.15 12.07
C ALA A 149 1.81 0.30 12.00
N ARG A 150 1.00 0.48 10.96
CA ARG A 150 -0.21 -0.29 10.67
C ARG A 150 -0.24 -0.67 9.20
N ARG A 151 -0.73 -1.87 8.91
CA ARG A 151 -0.96 -2.37 7.55
C ARG A 151 -2.45 -2.62 7.38
N VAL A 152 -3.07 -1.91 6.46
CA VAL A 152 -4.52 -1.88 6.31
C VAL A 152 -4.90 -2.17 4.86
N ILE A 153 -5.89 -3.04 4.68
CA ILE A 153 -6.62 -3.22 3.44
C ILE A 153 -8.01 -2.62 3.64
N ASP A 154 -8.40 -1.73 2.76
CA ASP A 154 -9.74 -1.19 2.65
C ASP A 154 -10.40 -1.77 1.39
N ILE A 155 -11.30 -2.73 1.57
CA ILE A 155 -11.97 -3.39 0.46
C ILE A 155 -13.40 -2.90 0.29
N SER A 156 -13.75 -2.46 -0.91
CA SER A 156 -15.11 -2.04 -1.28
C SER A 156 -15.70 -2.91 -2.38
N GLY A 157 -16.99 -3.18 -2.31
CA GLY A 157 -17.72 -3.93 -3.34
C GLY A 157 -19.23 -3.98 -3.05
N ASP A 158 -19.98 -4.46 -4.06
CA ASP A 158 -21.46 -4.53 -4.08
C ASP A 158 -21.99 -5.96 -4.15
N GLY A 159 -21.13 -6.98 -4.07
CA GLY A 159 -21.51 -8.39 -4.16
C GLY A 159 -20.71 -9.34 -3.26
N MET A 160 -21.26 -10.54 -3.07
CA MET A 160 -20.57 -11.65 -2.39
C MET A 160 -19.57 -12.31 -3.34
N ALA A 161 -18.52 -12.93 -2.77
CA ALA A 161 -17.60 -13.74 -3.56
C ALA A 161 -18.32 -14.91 -4.24
N ASN A 162 -18.16 -15.02 -5.55
CA ASN A 162 -18.75 -16.09 -6.36
C ASN A 162 -17.70 -16.93 -7.11
N ILE A 163 -16.42 -16.59 -6.96
CA ILE A 163 -15.27 -17.33 -7.52
C ILE A 163 -14.04 -17.10 -6.65
N GLY A 164 -13.02 -17.93 -6.81
CA GLY A 164 -11.75 -17.81 -6.13
C GLY A 164 -11.70 -18.50 -4.76
N PRO A 165 -10.64 -18.27 -3.98
CA PRO A 165 -10.53 -18.79 -2.62
C PRO A 165 -11.55 -18.12 -1.69
N ARG A 166 -11.87 -18.81 -0.60
CA ARG A 166 -12.79 -18.27 0.41
C ARG A 166 -12.18 -17.03 1.06
N PRO A 167 -12.91 -15.90 1.16
CA PRO A 167 -12.40 -14.68 1.75
C PRO A 167 -11.99 -14.83 3.21
N ASP A 168 -12.73 -15.59 4.03
CA ASP A 168 -12.45 -15.82 5.44
C ASP A 168 -11.10 -16.53 5.67
N ASP A 169 -10.75 -17.52 4.85
CA ASP A 169 -9.45 -18.20 4.93
C ASP A 169 -8.28 -17.23 4.65
N ILE A 170 -8.44 -16.37 3.66
CA ILE A 170 -7.42 -15.37 3.29
C ILE A 170 -7.34 -14.25 4.32
N ARG A 171 -8.49 -13.76 4.80
CA ARG A 171 -8.59 -12.79 5.90
C ARG A 171 -7.82 -13.28 7.13
N ASP A 172 -8.09 -14.50 7.57
CA ASP A 172 -7.47 -15.06 8.77
C ASP A 172 -5.95 -15.20 8.62
N ALA A 173 -5.48 -15.61 7.44
CA ALA A 173 -4.06 -15.66 7.13
C ALA A 173 -3.38 -14.27 7.14
N LEU A 174 -4.07 -13.23 6.65
CA LEU A 174 -3.58 -11.86 6.67
C LEU A 174 -3.60 -11.26 8.08
N ASN A 175 -4.66 -11.54 8.85
CA ASN A 175 -4.78 -11.10 10.24
C ASN A 175 -3.67 -11.70 11.11
N ALA A 176 -3.30 -12.98 10.89
CA ALA A 176 -2.18 -13.62 11.57
C ALA A 176 -0.83 -12.94 11.29
N LYS A 177 -0.71 -12.23 10.17
CA LYS A 177 0.43 -11.38 9.83
C LYS A 177 0.31 -9.94 10.34
N GLY A 178 -0.74 -9.60 11.10
CA GLY A 178 -0.99 -8.27 11.65
C GLY A 178 -1.52 -7.26 10.61
N VAL A 179 -2.23 -7.73 9.58
CA VAL A 179 -2.96 -6.88 8.65
C VAL A 179 -4.38 -6.68 9.17
N THR A 180 -4.89 -5.46 9.14
CA THR A 180 -6.31 -5.16 9.41
C THR A 180 -7.03 -5.03 8.07
N ILE A 181 -8.21 -5.65 7.97
CA ILE A 181 -9.06 -5.58 6.76
C ILE A 181 -10.36 -4.88 7.15
N ASN A 182 -10.56 -3.68 6.63
CA ASN A 182 -11.79 -2.91 6.75
C ASN A 182 -12.62 -3.03 5.47
N GLY A 183 -13.93 -2.85 5.57
CA GLY A 183 -14.84 -2.98 4.43
C GLY A 183 -15.70 -1.74 4.19
N LEU A 184 -16.11 -1.58 2.94
CA LEU A 184 -17.21 -0.71 2.52
C LEU A 184 -18.17 -1.53 1.66
N ALA A 185 -19.30 -1.95 2.25
CA ALA A 185 -20.32 -2.71 1.54
C ALA A 185 -21.35 -1.77 0.90
N ILE A 186 -21.57 -1.93 -0.41
CA ILE A 186 -22.57 -1.17 -1.19
C ILE A 186 -23.78 -2.08 -1.37
N LEU A 187 -24.90 -1.73 -0.72
CA LEU A 187 -26.09 -2.61 -0.62
C LEU A 187 -27.05 -2.47 -1.81
N ALA A 188 -26.59 -1.93 -2.93
CA ALA A 188 -27.43 -1.65 -4.09
C ALA A 188 -28.21 -2.86 -4.60
N SER A 189 -27.53 -3.99 -4.70
CA SER A 189 -28.10 -5.25 -5.23
C SER A 189 -28.36 -6.30 -4.14
N GLU A 190 -27.59 -6.29 -3.06
CA GLU A 190 -27.63 -7.31 -2.00
C GLU A 190 -27.82 -6.66 -0.61
N PRO A 191 -29.05 -6.54 -0.10
CA PRO A 191 -29.34 -5.87 1.17
C PRO A 191 -28.70 -6.49 2.42
N TRP A 192 -28.22 -7.73 2.35
CA TRP A 192 -27.56 -8.48 3.44
C TRP A 192 -26.04 -8.53 3.29
N LEU A 193 -25.48 -7.79 2.35
CA LEU A 193 -24.05 -7.81 2.06
C LEU A 193 -23.21 -7.39 3.25
N ASP A 194 -23.70 -6.49 4.09
CA ASP A 194 -23.08 -6.07 5.33
C ASP A 194 -22.84 -7.24 6.29
N THR A 195 -23.81 -8.14 6.42
CA THR A 195 -23.69 -9.34 7.24
C THR A 195 -22.63 -10.29 6.67
N TYR A 196 -22.59 -10.45 5.34
CA TYR A 196 -21.57 -11.25 4.67
C TYR A 196 -20.16 -10.67 4.89
N TYR A 197 -19.98 -9.35 4.66
CA TYR A 197 -18.69 -8.71 4.86
C TYR A 197 -18.20 -8.81 6.31
N ASN A 198 -19.10 -8.65 7.29
CA ASN A 198 -18.74 -8.79 8.70
C ASN A 198 -18.29 -10.21 9.06
N ASN A 199 -18.90 -11.23 8.47
CA ASN A 199 -18.61 -12.63 8.78
C ASN A 199 -17.40 -13.16 8.03
N GLU A 200 -17.27 -12.83 6.74
CA GLU A 200 -16.38 -13.52 5.82
C GLU A 200 -15.20 -12.66 5.34
N VAL A 201 -15.33 -11.30 5.35
CA VAL A 201 -14.37 -10.43 4.64
C VAL A 201 -13.50 -9.62 5.59
N ILE A 202 -14.09 -8.86 6.50
CA ILE A 202 -13.35 -7.97 7.39
C ILE A 202 -12.76 -8.72 8.58
N GLY A 203 -11.66 -8.17 9.13
CA GLY A 203 -11.02 -8.76 10.32
C GLY A 203 -9.71 -8.08 10.70
N GLY A 204 -9.16 -8.50 11.82
CA GLY A 204 -7.95 -7.92 12.40
C GLY A 204 -8.25 -6.90 13.48
N ASP A 205 -7.19 -6.34 14.09
CA ASP A 205 -7.30 -5.44 15.23
C ASP A 205 -7.98 -4.12 14.83
N GLY A 206 -9.12 -3.83 15.47
CA GLY A 206 -9.91 -2.63 15.20
C GLY A 206 -10.61 -2.60 13.84
N ALA A 207 -10.77 -3.74 13.18
CA ALA A 207 -11.50 -3.84 11.91
C ALA A 207 -12.93 -3.32 12.02
N PHE A 208 -13.40 -2.64 10.99
CA PHE A 208 -14.76 -2.12 10.93
C PHE A 208 -15.32 -2.13 9.50
N LEU A 209 -16.64 -2.14 9.41
CA LEU A 209 -17.41 -2.06 8.18
C LEU A 209 -18.19 -0.74 8.15
N LEU A 210 -18.10 -0.02 7.03
CA LEU A 210 -19.12 0.95 6.64
C LEU A 210 -20.03 0.32 5.58
N GLN A 211 -21.29 0.75 5.59
CA GLN A 211 -22.28 0.33 4.59
C GLN A 211 -22.97 1.53 3.98
N VAL A 212 -23.25 1.46 2.70
CA VAL A 212 -24.03 2.45 1.96
C VAL A 212 -25.11 1.77 1.15
N LYS A 213 -26.21 2.49 0.89
CA LYS A 213 -27.35 1.95 0.13
C LYS A 213 -27.05 1.85 -1.36
N ASP A 214 -26.22 2.76 -1.87
CA ASP A 214 -25.98 2.95 -3.29
C ASP A 214 -24.63 3.63 -3.53
N PHE A 215 -24.22 3.69 -4.79
CA PHE A 215 -22.99 4.35 -5.20
C PHE A 215 -23.05 5.88 -5.10
N ASP A 216 -24.23 6.51 -5.10
CA ASP A 216 -24.37 7.96 -4.89
C ASP A 216 -23.87 8.37 -3.51
N SER A 217 -23.98 7.48 -2.53
CA SER A 217 -23.53 7.67 -1.15
C SER A 217 -22.03 7.39 -0.96
N PHE A 218 -21.35 6.77 -1.94
CA PHE A 218 -19.99 6.26 -1.83
C PHE A 218 -18.97 7.36 -1.48
N ALA A 219 -19.02 8.51 -2.18
CA ALA A 219 -18.06 9.60 -1.97
C ALA A 219 -18.08 10.14 -0.52
N THR A 220 -19.26 10.21 0.09
CA THR A 220 -19.40 10.62 1.50
C THR A 220 -18.86 9.54 2.42
N ALA A 221 -19.18 8.27 2.15
CA ALA A 221 -18.75 7.14 2.98
C ALA A 221 -17.25 6.94 2.95
N ILE A 222 -16.61 6.98 1.78
CA ILE A 222 -15.15 6.79 1.68
C ILE A 222 -14.38 7.89 2.41
N LYS A 223 -14.85 9.16 2.36
CA LYS A 223 -14.28 10.24 3.17
C LYS A 223 -14.38 9.92 4.67
N GLN A 224 -15.57 9.54 5.14
CA GLN A 224 -15.79 9.19 6.57
C GLN A 224 -14.93 7.99 6.98
N LYS A 225 -14.84 6.99 6.12
CA LYS A 225 -14.05 5.79 6.35
C LYS A 225 -12.58 6.11 6.51
N LEU A 226 -11.99 6.88 5.59
CA LEU A 226 -10.60 7.33 5.66
C LEU A 226 -10.33 8.12 6.95
N LEU A 227 -11.21 9.03 7.34
CA LEU A 227 -11.08 9.76 8.60
C LEU A 227 -11.08 8.83 9.81
N ALA A 228 -11.97 7.83 9.83
CA ALA A 228 -12.03 6.84 10.91
C ALA A 228 -10.75 5.98 10.98
N GLU A 229 -10.25 5.50 9.83
CA GLU A 229 -9.02 4.71 9.75
C GLU A 229 -7.79 5.46 10.21
N ILE A 230 -7.62 6.71 9.75
CA ILE A 230 -6.48 7.55 10.12
C ILE A 230 -6.54 7.91 11.60
N SER A 231 -7.73 8.26 12.13
CA SER A 231 -7.93 8.70 13.52
C SER A 231 -7.90 7.57 14.55
N ALA A 232 -8.10 6.31 14.16
CA ALA A 232 -8.15 5.16 15.07
C ALA A 232 -6.90 5.05 15.96
N ARG A 233 -5.74 5.46 15.49
CA ARG A 233 -4.50 5.53 16.28
C ARG A 233 -4.52 6.63 17.34
N SER A 234 -5.11 7.79 17.05
CA SER A 234 -5.18 8.91 18.01
C SER A 234 -6.04 8.54 19.22
N PHE A 235 -7.09 7.74 19.01
CA PHE A 235 -7.96 7.28 20.09
C PHE A 235 -7.27 6.25 21.01
N LEU A 236 -6.48 5.33 20.46
CA LEU A 236 -5.73 4.35 21.24
C LEU A 236 -4.58 5.00 22.02
N LEU A 237 -3.83 5.92 21.41
CA LEU A 237 -2.74 6.64 22.10
C LEU A 237 -3.28 7.53 23.22
N GLY A 238 -4.44 8.17 23.04
CA GLY A 238 -5.09 8.95 24.09
C GLY A 238 -5.51 8.10 25.30
N ARG A 239 -5.94 6.84 25.09
CA ARG A 239 -6.29 5.91 26.17
C ARG A 239 -5.06 5.39 26.93
N PHE A 240 -3.93 5.16 26.25
CA PHE A 240 -2.68 4.75 26.91
C PHE A 240 -2.08 5.91 27.74
N ALA A 241 -2.13 7.14 27.24
CA ALA A 241 -1.67 8.32 27.99
C ALA A 241 -2.55 8.59 29.23
N ALA A 242 -3.87 8.38 29.13
CA ALA A 242 -4.81 8.54 30.25
C ALA A 242 -4.75 7.39 31.27
N GLY A 243 -4.35 6.18 30.86
CA GLY A 243 -4.22 5.01 31.74
C GLY A 243 -2.94 4.94 32.58
N GLN A 244 -1.95 5.80 32.32
CA GLN A 244 -0.71 5.87 33.11
C GLN A 244 -0.74 6.93 34.23
N MET A 245 -1.86 7.59 34.45
CA MET A 245 -2.06 8.59 35.52
C MET A 245 -3.05 8.14 36.63
N GLN A 246 -3.16 6.83 36.88
CA GLN A 246 -3.86 6.30 38.07
C GLN A 246 -2.96 5.36 38.85
#